data_664de470e926e0e50edd328cb7c047ad
#
_entry.id   664de470e926e0e50edd328cb7c047ad
#
_cell.length_a   1.000
_cell.length_b   1.000
_cell.length_c   1.000
_cell.angle_alpha   90.00
_cell.angle_beta   90.00
_cell.angle_gamma   90.00
#
_symmetry.space_group_name_H-M   'P 1'
#
loop_
_entity.id
_entity.type
_entity.pdbx_description
1 polymer ?
#
loop_
_entity_poly.entity_id
_entity_poly.type
_entity_poly.pdbx_seq_one_letter_code
_entity_poly.pdbx_strand_id
1 'polypeptide(L)'
;MLHSIENFLKHNQNIIGSIVIVLTSDEEGPAVNGIKKLVESGDLSKYDIDMCIVGEPSCKKNIGDTIKNGRRGSLSGALRIQGIQGHIAYPQNAKNPIHAFSSTLNKLVSEKYDQGNEYFPPTSFQISNINSGVGATNIIPGELNMDFNFRYSTETTKDKLQNKFEEIMQQSGLDYTVNWSHSGDPFLTEKKDLLNACAIAINEELGVTAEISTDGGTSDGRFMAKICDQVIEFGLINESIHKINEHTTISALDDVTKVYISMLNKLLAK
;
A
#
# COMPACT_ATOMS: atom_id res chain seq x y z
N MET A 1 -12.83 11.07 -14.47
CA MET A 1 -11.52 11.56 -14.94
C MET A 1 -11.52 11.90 -16.45
N LEU A 2 -11.69 10.96 -17.39
CA LEU A 2 -11.71 11.28 -18.84
C LEU A 2 -12.76 12.34 -19.21
N HIS A 3 -13.99 12.23 -18.72
CA HIS A 3 -15.04 13.22 -18.92
C HIS A 3 -14.67 14.60 -18.35
N SER A 4 -13.96 14.66 -17.21
CA SER A 4 -13.48 15.91 -16.62
C SER A 4 -12.44 16.59 -17.52
N ILE A 5 -11.50 15.79 -18.07
CA ILE A 5 -10.48 16.29 -19.01
C ILE A 5 -11.13 16.81 -20.30
N GLU A 6 -12.07 16.06 -20.87
CA GLU A 6 -12.81 16.48 -22.05
C GLU A 6 -13.55 17.82 -21.83
N ASN A 7 -14.21 17.95 -20.68
CA ASN A 7 -14.95 19.16 -20.32
C ASN A 7 -13.98 20.34 -20.11
N PHE A 8 -12.88 20.15 -19.40
CA PHE A 8 -11.87 21.15 -19.18
C PHE A 8 -11.28 21.67 -20.52
N LEU A 9 -10.92 20.77 -21.44
CA LEU A 9 -10.34 21.14 -22.74
C LEU A 9 -11.34 21.84 -23.67
N LYS A 10 -12.64 21.56 -23.58
CA LYS A 10 -13.68 22.32 -24.32
C LYS A 10 -13.74 23.78 -23.92
N HIS A 11 -13.43 24.11 -22.67
CA HIS A 11 -13.51 25.48 -22.15
C HIS A 11 -12.16 26.18 -22.10
N ASN A 12 -11.04 25.45 -22.21
CA ASN A 12 -9.68 25.96 -22.13
C ASN A 12 -8.88 25.53 -23.35
N GLN A 13 -8.83 26.39 -24.40
CA GLN A 13 -8.10 26.11 -25.64
C GLN A 13 -6.58 26.24 -25.49
N ASN A 14 -6.11 27.02 -24.52
CA ASN A 14 -4.68 27.25 -24.25
C ASN A 14 -4.38 26.87 -22.82
N ILE A 15 -3.80 25.69 -22.62
CA ILE A 15 -3.39 25.18 -21.30
C ILE A 15 -1.89 25.38 -21.07
N ILE A 16 -1.48 25.39 -19.81
CA ILE A 16 -0.07 25.36 -19.40
C ILE A 16 0.31 23.90 -19.20
N GLY A 17 1.29 23.40 -19.98
CA GLY A 17 1.76 22.02 -19.85
C GLY A 17 0.95 21.01 -20.68
N SER A 18 0.92 19.76 -20.20
CA SER A 18 0.32 18.62 -20.90
C SER A 18 -0.41 17.69 -19.93
N ILE A 19 -1.39 16.95 -20.43
CA ILE A 19 -2.09 15.91 -19.68
C ILE A 19 -1.73 14.55 -20.28
N VAL A 20 -1.12 13.68 -19.46
CA VAL A 20 -0.83 12.29 -19.83
C VAL A 20 -1.84 11.39 -19.13
N ILE A 21 -2.55 10.57 -19.91
CA ILE A 21 -3.53 9.61 -19.38
C ILE A 21 -2.91 8.22 -19.49
N VAL A 22 -2.79 7.54 -18.36
CA VAL A 22 -2.31 6.16 -18.30
C VAL A 22 -3.43 5.28 -17.80
N LEU A 23 -3.76 4.25 -18.57
CA LEU A 23 -4.76 3.24 -18.22
C LEU A 23 -4.06 1.90 -18.08
N THR A 24 -4.35 1.18 -17.02
CA THR A 24 -3.78 -0.14 -16.72
C THR A 24 -4.90 -1.16 -16.49
N SER A 25 -4.61 -2.44 -16.73
CA SER A 25 -5.50 -3.56 -16.48
C SER A 25 -4.95 -4.60 -15.49
N ASP A 26 -3.78 -4.36 -14.89
CA ASP A 26 -3.08 -5.32 -14.01
C ASP A 26 -2.91 -4.80 -12.57
N GLU A 27 -3.63 -3.74 -12.18
CA GLU A 27 -3.49 -3.12 -10.85
C GLU A 27 -4.01 -4.06 -9.75
N GLU A 28 -5.18 -4.65 -9.93
CA GLU A 28 -5.84 -5.58 -8.99
C GLU A 28 -5.24 -7.01 -9.00
N GLY A 29 -4.27 -7.24 -9.85
CA GLY A 29 -3.61 -8.53 -10.00
C GLY A 29 -2.17 -8.53 -9.48
N PRO A 30 -1.25 -9.24 -10.18
CA PRO A 30 0.17 -9.29 -9.83
C PRO A 30 0.88 -7.95 -9.94
N ALA A 31 0.29 -6.93 -10.57
CA ALA A 31 0.84 -5.60 -10.85
C ALA A 31 2.22 -5.64 -11.55
N VAL A 32 2.43 -6.60 -12.44
CA VAL A 32 3.71 -6.81 -13.15
C VAL A 32 3.76 -6.07 -14.48
N ASN A 33 2.64 -6.11 -15.25
CA ASN A 33 2.55 -5.59 -16.61
C ASN A 33 1.79 -4.27 -16.72
N GLY A 34 1.46 -3.62 -15.60
CA GLY A 34 0.80 -2.32 -15.54
C GLY A 34 1.78 -1.16 -15.42
N ILE A 35 1.49 -0.23 -14.50
CA ILE A 35 2.30 0.97 -14.25
C ILE A 35 3.75 0.62 -13.89
N LYS A 36 3.97 -0.43 -13.11
CA LYS A 36 5.31 -0.91 -12.76
C LYS A 36 6.19 -1.06 -13.99
N LYS A 37 5.69 -1.79 -15.01
CA LYS A 37 6.44 -2.04 -16.24
C LYS A 37 6.71 -0.76 -17.03
N LEU A 38 5.73 0.14 -17.11
CA LEU A 38 5.88 1.42 -17.81
C LEU A 38 6.95 2.31 -17.15
N VAL A 39 7.01 2.31 -15.83
CA VAL A 39 8.04 3.04 -15.07
C VAL A 39 9.42 2.40 -15.27
N GLU A 40 9.52 1.07 -15.10
CA GLU A 40 10.77 0.32 -15.22
C GLU A 40 11.35 0.32 -16.64
N SER A 41 10.52 0.32 -17.67
CA SER A 41 10.96 0.42 -19.07
C SER A 41 11.41 1.83 -19.47
N GLY A 42 11.08 2.85 -18.67
CA GLY A 42 11.35 4.25 -19.01
C GLY A 42 10.37 4.85 -20.02
N ASP A 43 9.30 4.16 -20.40
CA ASP A 43 8.33 4.67 -21.39
C ASP A 43 7.64 5.95 -20.95
N LEU A 44 7.55 6.20 -19.64
CA LEU A 44 6.98 7.42 -19.08
C LEU A 44 7.99 8.56 -18.92
N SER A 45 9.28 8.28 -18.90
CA SER A 45 10.34 9.30 -18.64
C SER A 45 10.41 10.38 -19.71
N LYS A 46 9.92 10.12 -20.92
CA LYS A 46 9.85 11.09 -22.01
C LYS A 46 8.85 12.24 -21.79
N TYR A 47 7.98 12.13 -20.79
CA TYR A 47 6.93 13.12 -20.53
C TYR A 47 7.29 14.12 -19.43
N ASP A 48 8.38 13.89 -18.66
CA ASP A 48 8.81 14.78 -17.58
C ASP A 48 7.63 15.13 -16.64
N ILE A 49 7.12 14.10 -15.95
CA ILE A 49 5.86 14.18 -15.19
C ILE A 49 6.10 14.89 -13.85
N ASP A 50 5.51 16.06 -13.67
CA ASP A 50 5.57 16.85 -12.42
C ASP A 50 4.60 16.36 -11.35
N MET A 51 3.39 15.96 -11.77
CA MET A 51 2.24 15.68 -10.91
C MET A 51 1.48 14.43 -11.39
N CYS A 52 1.04 13.62 -10.46
CA CYS A 52 0.24 12.43 -10.76
C CYS A 52 -0.97 12.34 -9.83
N ILE A 53 -2.14 12.11 -10.41
CA ILE A 53 -3.37 11.78 -9.67
C ILE A 53 -3.74 10.34 -10.01
N VAL A 54 -3.81 9.50 -8.95
CA VAL A 54 -4.32 8.14 -9.06
C VAL A 54 -5.81 8.16 -8.66
N GLY A 55 -6.66 7.65 -9.54
CA GLY A 55 -8.12 7.68 -9.37
C GLY A 55 -8.67 6.60 -8.43
N GLU A 56 -7.93 6.28 -7.37
CA GLU A 56 -8.33 5.29 -6.37
C GLU A 56 -9.52 5.75 -5.55
N PRO A 57 -10.39 4.84 -5.08
CA PRO A 57 -11.44 5.13 -4.12
C PRO A 57 -10.84 5.50 -2.76
N SER A 58 -10.50 6.78 -2.58
CA SER A 58 -9.83 7.29 -1.39
C SER A 58 -10.78 7.77 -0.30
N CYS A 59 -12.02 8.16 -0.67
CA CYS A 59 -13.00 8.72 0.25
C CYS A 59 -13.63 7.67 1.16
N LYS A 60 -13.96 8.07 2.40
CA LYS A 60 -14.49 7.14 3.43
C LYS A 60 -16.02 7.08 3.47
N LYS A 61 -16.68 8.23 3.60
CA LYS A 61 -18.15 8.36 3.75
C LYS A 61 -18.75 9.31 2.74
N ASN A 62 -18.07 10.39 2.43
CA ASN A 62 -18.52 11.42 1.51
C ASN A 62 -17.43 11.71 0.49
N ILE A 63 -17.83 12.05 -0.73
CA ILE A 63 -16.86 12.51 -1.73
C ILE A 63 -16.14 13.75 -1.19
N GLY A 64 -14.83 13.74 -1.29
CA GLY A 64 -13.99 14.84 -0.85
C GLY A 64 -13.56 14.78 0.63
N ASP A 65 -14.01 13.81 1.42
CA ASP A 65 -13.63 13.73 2.83
C ASP A 65 -12.18 13.29 3.06
N THR A 66 -11.53 12.69 2.06
CA THR A 66 -10.15 12.18 2.22
C THR A 66 -9.35 12.29 0.92
N ILE A 67 -8.13 12.84 1.02
CA ILE A 67 -7.10 12.80 -0.01
C ILE A 67 -5.95 11.94 0.53
N LYS A 68 -5.41 11.03 -0.29
CA LYS A 68 -4.20 10.29 0.06
C LYS A 68 -3.00 11.00 -0.54
N ASN A 69 -2.07 11.45 0.31
CA ASN A 69 -0.82 12.08 -0.09
C ASN A 69 0.39 11.18 0.04
N GLY A 70 0.18 9.91 0.37
CA GLY A 70 1.21 8.89 0.53
C GLY A 70 0.62 7.55 0.89
N ARG A 71 1.44 6.53 0.85
CA ARG A 71 1.10 5.17 1.26
C ARG A 71 2.25 4.52 2.00
N ARG A 72 1.92 3.64 2.93
CA ARG A 72 2.91 2.81 3.62
C ARG A 72 3.50 1.79 2.66
N GLY A 73 4.76 1.44 2.87
CA GLY A 73 5.38 0.29 2.24
C GLY A 73 4.76 -1.03 2.72
N SER A 74 4.95 -2.07 1.93
CA SER A 74 4.46 -3.42 2.24
C SER A 74 5.51 -4.47 1.90
N LEU A 75 5.92 -5.22 2.95
CA LEU A 75 6.87 -6.31 2.86
C LEU A 75 6.26 -7.55 3.52
N SER A 76 6.05 -8.60 2.75
CA SER A 76 5.56 -9.90 3.23
C SER A 76 6.68 -10.90 3.38
N GLY A 77 6.51 -11.85 4.30
CA GLY A 77 7.39 -13.00 4.45
C GLY A 77 6.61 -14.27 4.70
N ALA A 78 7.09 -15.37 4.12
CA ALA A 78 6.65 -16.73 4.40
C ALA A 78 7.77 -17.48 5.10
N LEU A 79 7.63 -17.65 6.43
CA LEU A 79 8.58 -18.34 7.29
C LEU A 79 8.23 -19.81 7.40
N ARG A 80 9.23 -20.67 7.26
CA ARG A 80 9.15 -22.09 7.60
C ARG A 80 10.22 -22.42 8.64
N ILE A 81 9.80 -23.08 9.70
CA ILE A 81 10.71 -23.57 10.77
C ILE A 81 10.70 -25.10 10.77
N GLN A 82 11.87 -25.68 10.70
CA GLN A 82 12.07 -27.13 10.67
C GLN A 82 12.17 -27.67 12.11
N GLY A 83 11.31 -28.62 12.39
CA GLY A 83 11.35 -29.45 13.60
C GLY A 83 11.71 -30.89 13.30
N ILE A 84 11.44 -31.78 14.26
CA ILE A 84 11.53 -33.22 14.10
C ILE A 84 10.23 -33.82 14.62
N GLN A 85 9.47 -34.45 13.72
CA GLN A 85 8.21 -35.11 14.05
C GLN A 85 8.44 -36.30 14.98
N GLY A 86 7.52 -36.50 15.92
CA GLY A 86 7.57 -37.65 16.81
C GLY A 86 6.28 -37.86 17.59
N HIS A 87 6.23 -38.97 18.34
CA HIS A 87 5.09 -39.26 19.20
C HIS A 87 5.15 -38.41 20.47
N ILE A 88 4.02 -37.80 20.90
CA ILE A 88 3.97 -36.86 22.03
C ILE A 88 4.45 -37.49 23.34
N ALA A 89 4.30 -38.83 23.53
CA ALA A 89 4.76 -39.56 24.70
C ALA A 89 6.31 -39.72 24.73
N TYR A 90 7.02 -39.44 23.63
CA TYR A 90 8.46 -39.60 23.53
C TYR A 90 9.12 -38.29 23.00
N PRO A 91 8.95 -37.18 23.75
CA PRO A 91 9.40 -35.85 23.28
C PRO A 91 10.91 -35.76 23.09
N GLN A 92 11.69 -36.64 23.75
CA GLN A 92 13.16 -36.71 23.60
C GLN A 92 13.60 -37.15 22.20
N ASN A 93 12.71 -37.75 21.40
CA ASN A 93 12.96 -38.20 20.04
C ASN A 93 12.45 -37.22 18.96
N ALA A 94 11.97 -36.04 19.40
CA ALA A 94 11.36 -35.05 18.53
C ALA A 94 11.92 -33.63 18.82
N LYS A 95 11.69 -32.69 17.90
CA LYS A 95 11.95 -31.27 18.10
C LYS A 95 10.67 -30.50 17.74
N ASN A 96 9.93 -30.06 18.78
CA ASN A 96 8.69 -29.34 18.56
C ASN A 96 8.95 -27.89 18.09
N PRO A 97 8.64 -27.54 16.83
CA PRO A 97 8.88 -26.21 16.31
C PRO A 97 8.00 -25.15 16.97
N ILE A 98 6.80 -25.50 17.44
CA ILE A 98 5.90 -24.58 18.16
C ILE A 98 6.54 -24.12 19.47
N HIS A 99 7.03 -25.07 20.28
CA HIS A 99 7.69 -24.75 21.54
C HIS A 99 8.99 -23.97 21.33
N ALA A 100 9.80 -24.39 20.34
CA ALA A 100 11.08 -23.75 20.04
C ALA A 100 10.91 -22.33 19.53
N PHE A 101 9.82 -22.04 18.80
CA PHE A 101 9.57 -20.71 18.23
C PHE A 101 8.90 -19.74 19.22
N SER A 102 8.28 -20.22 20.28
CA SER A 102 7.41 -19.39 21.16
C SER A 102 8.09 -18.13 21.70
N SER A 103 9.32 -18.21 22.15
CA SER A 103 10.08 -17.06 22.66
C SER A 103 10.50 -16.08 21.55
N THR A 104 10.83 -16.60 20.39
CA THR A 104 11.20 -15.81 19.20
C THR A 104 9.97 -15.11 18.64
N LEU A 105 8.84 -15.79 18.59
CA LEU A 105 7.54 -15.19 18.19
C LEU A 105 7.22 -13.99 19.09
N ASN A 106 7.36 -14.14 20.42
CA ASN A 106 7.12 -13.04 21.34
C ASN A 106 8.05 -11.84 21.08
N LYS A 107 9.32 -12.08 20.76
CA LYS A 107 10.26 -11.01 20.38
C LYS A 107 9.81 -10.29 19.10
N LEU A 108 9.45 -11.03 18.05
CA LEU A 108 8.99 -10.47 16.76
C LEU A 108 7.75 -9.59 16.93
N VAL A 109 6.76 -10.03 17.70
CA VAL A 109 5.50 -9.27 17.88
C VAL A 109 5.61 -8.10 18.84
N SER A 110 6.60 -8.11 19.74
CA SER A 110 6.85 -7.01 20.69
C SER A 110 7.92 -6.02 20.22
N GLU A 111 8.62 -6.31 19.11
CA GLU A 111 9.65 -5.42 18.55
C GLU A 111 9.06 -4.11 18.07
N LYS A 112 9.76 -3.02 18.32
CA LYS A 112 9.44 -1.70 17.81
C LYS A 112 10.33 -1.38 16.63
N TYR A 113 9.78 -1.49 15.43
CA TYR A 113 10.53 -1.31 14.19
C TYR A 113 10.86 0.15 13.88
N ASP A 114 9.98 1.09 14.26
CA ASP A 114 10.16 2.54 14.28
C ASP A 114 9.10 3.22 15.18
N GLN A 115 9.09 4.55 15.20
CA GLN A 115 8.12 5.35 15.97
C GLN A 115 7.06 6.02 15.07
N GLY A 116 7.16 5.82 13.74
CA GLY A 116 6.38 6.62 12.80
C GLY A 116 6.83 8.07 12.76
N ASN A 117 6.03 8.92 12.12
CA ASN A 117 6.25 10.37 12.06
C ASN A 117 4.91 11.11 11.96
N GLU A 118 4.95 12.42 11.63
CA GLU A 118 3.76 13.25 11.47
C GLU A 118 2.73 12.67 10.47
N TYR A 119 3.20 11.96 9.44
CA TYR A 119 2.38 11.46 8.33
C TYR A 119 2.05 9.98 8.45
N PHE A 120 2.88 9.21 9.12
CA PHE A 120 2.77 7.75 9.18
C PHE A 120 2.73 7.23 10.62
N PRO A 121 1.83 6.29 10.91
CA PRO A 121 1.91 5.54 12.16
C PRO A 121 3.21 4.71 12.19
N PRO A 122 3.63 4.23 13.37
CA PRO A 122 4.73 3.28 13.50
C PRO A 122 4.56 2.06 12.59
N THR A 123 5.68 1.53 12.11
CA THR A 123 5.69 0.28 11.35
C THR A 123 5.06 -0.86 12.14
N SER A 124 4.12 -1.56 11.50
CA SER A 124 3.42 -2.69 12.09
C SER A 124 3.90 -4.01 11.51
N PHE A 125 4.03 -5.02 12.38
CA PHE A 125 4.26 -6.42 12.03
C PHE A 125 3.00 -7.21 12.36
N GLN A 126 2.42 -7.90 11.37
CA GLN A 126 1.21 -8.69 11.55
C GLN A 126 1.38 -10.08 10.95
N ILE A 127 0.93 -11.08 11.69
CA ILE A 127 0.90 -12.47 11.24
C ILE A 127 -0.49 -12.74 10.70
N SER A 128 -0.58 -13.16 9.44
CA SER A 128 -1.85 -13.49 8.78
C SER A 128 -2.22 -14.96 8.90
N ASN A 129 -1.21 -15.85 8.90
CA ASN A 129 -1.39 -17.29 9.05
C ASN A 129 -0.28 -17.89 9.89
N ILE A 130 -0.62 -18.90 10.69
CA ILE A 130 0.34 -19.77 11.35
C ILE A 130 -0.23 -21.20 11.37
N ASN A 131 0.53 -22.14 10.84
CA ASN A 131 0.10 -23.52 10.68
C ASN A 131 1.20 -24.48 11.11
N SER A 132 0.83 -25.50 11.88
CA SER A 132 1.73 -26.55 12.31
C SER A 132 0.94 -27.84 12.64
N GLY A 133 1.52 -28.98 12.31
CA GLY A 133 0.91 -30.28 12.58
C GLY A 133 -0.10 -30.74 11.51
N VAL A 134 -0.56 -31.99 11.67
CA VAL A 134 -1.43 -32.69 10.72
C VAL A 134 -2.82 -32.98 11.31
N GLY A 135 -3.17 -32.33 12.45
CA GLY A 135 -4.45 -32.51 13.12
C GLY A 135 -4.53 -33.71 14.06
N ALA A 136 -3.48 -34.53 14.18
CA ALA A 136 -3.42 -35.66 15.11
C ALA A 136 -2.98 -35.18 16.50
N THR A 137 -3.68 -35.58 17.53
CA THR A 137 -3.47 -35.14 18.94
C THR A 137 -2.26 -35.76 19.61
N ASN A 138 -1.71 -36.84 19.05
CA ASN A 138 -0.60 -37.62 19.61
C ASN A 138 0.72 -37.45 18.83
N ILE A 139 0.79 -36.46 17.91
CA ILE A 139 1.99 -36.22 17.08
C ILE A 139 2.56 -34.83 17.38
N ILE A 140 3.86 -34.76 17.70
CA ILE A 140 4.65 -33.53 17.68
C ILE A 140 4.92 -33.18 16.21
N PRO A 141 4.60 -31.95 15.75
CA PRO A 141 4.78 -31.58 14.35
C PRO A 141 6.25 -31.51 13.92
N GLY A 142 6.50 -31.80 12.66
CA GLY A 142 7.84 -31.72 12.04
C GLY A 142 8.18 -30.35 11.48
N GLU A 143 7.19 -29.47 11.33
CA GLU A 143 7.39 -28.09 10.81
C GLU A 143 6.34 -27.12 11.33
N LEU A 144 6.67 -25.83 11.23
CA LEU A 144 5.75 -24.71 11.42
C LEU A 144 5.91 -23.75 10.25
N ASN A 145 4.78 -23.31 9.69
CA ASN A 145 4.72 -22.32 8.62
C ASN A 145 3.96 -21.09 9.12
N MET A 146 4.48 -19.88 8.79
CA MET A 146 3.89 -18.61 9.21
C MET A 146 4.00 -17.59 8.09
N ASP A 147 2.86 -16.99 7.71
CA ASP A 147 2.80 -15.85 6.80
C ASP A 147 2.63 -14.57 7.61
N PHE A 148 3.41 -13.55 7.26
CA PHE A 148 3.38 -12.27 7.94
C PHE A 148 3.61 -11.12 6.98
N ASN A 149 3.26 -9.89 7.43
CA ASN A 149 3.44 -8.67 6.66
C ASN A 149 3.89 -7.51 7.54
N PHE A 150 4.82 -6.72 7.03
CA PHE A 150 5.16 -5.40 7.53
C PHE A 150 4.42 -4.33 6.72
N ARG A 151 3.72 -3.41 7.42
CA ARG A 151 3.29 -2.13 6.87
C ARG A 151 4.18 -1.06 7.46
N TYR A 152 5.04 -0.46 6.63
CA TYR A 152 6.13 0.36 7.13
C TYR A 152 6.10 1.81 6.63
N SER A 153 6.62 2.70 7.47
CA SER A 153 6.69 4.13 7.26
C SER A 153 7.95 4.51 6.46
N THR A 154 8.09 5.80 6.18
CA THR A 154 9.31 6.37 5.59
C THR A 154 10.51 6.38 6.54
N GLU A 155 10.32 6.04 7.84
CA GLU A 155 11.39 5.99 8.84
C GLU A 155 12.29 4.75 8.71
N THR A 156 11.81 3.74 7.98
CA THR A 156 12.55 2.50 7.78
C THR A 156 12.57 2.06 6.31
N THR A 157 13.28 1.00 6.00
CA THR A 157 13.35 0.41 4.65
C THR A 157 13.13 -1.08 4.72
N LYS A 158 12.76 -1.69 3.58
CA LYS A 158 12.62 -3.15 3.49
C LYS A 158 13.87 -3.89 3.98
N ASP A 159 15.05 -3.39 3.61
CA ASP A 159 16.33 -4.05 3.96
C ASP A 159 16.58 -3.98 5.48
N LYS A 160 16.27 -2.85 6.12
CA LYS A 160 16.36 -2.73 7.59
C LYS A 160 15.40 -3.68 8.30
N LEU A 161 14.16 -3.83 7.78
CA LEU A 161 13.15 -4.74 8.33
C LEU A 161 13.58 -6.20 8.16
N GLN A 162 14.06 -6.58 6.99
CA GLN A 162 14.60 -7.93 6.74
C GLN A 162 15.77 -8.22 7.67
N ASN A 163 16.74 -7.33 7.75
CA ASN A 163 17.92 -7.50 8.61
C ASN A 163 17.53 -7.63 10.09
N LYS A 164 16.56 -6.81 10.56
CA LYS A 164 16.09 -6.90 11.94
C LYS A 164 15.35 -8.20 12.23
N PHE A 165 14.52 -8.66 11.31
CA PHE A 165 13.86 -9.96 11.41
C PHE A 165 14.88 -11.10 11.44
N GLU A 166 15.84 -11.10 10.52
CA GLU A 166 16.90 -12.11 10.45
C GLU A 166 17.78 -12.12 11.71
N GLU A 167 18.10 -10.95 12.26
CA GLU A 167 18.84 -10.84 13.53
C GLU A 167 18.10 -11.57 14.67
N ILE A 168 16.81 -11.35 14.82
CA ILE A 168 15.98 -12.00 15.83
C ILE A 168 15.89 -13.51 15.60
N MET A 169 15.74 -13.93 14.35
CA MET A 169 15.69 -15.35 13.98
C MET A 169 17.01 -16.07 14.22
N GLN A 170 18.16 -15.47 13.84
CA GLN A 170 19.49 -16.06 14.04
C GLN A 170 19.81 -16.26 15.51
N GLN A 171 19.42 -15.31 16.38
CA GLN A 171 19.60 -15.45 17.83
C GLN A 171 18.82 -16.64 18.44
N SER A 172 17.80 -17.14 17.74
CA SER A 172 17.00 -18.26 18.20
C SER A 172 17.68 -19.63 18.06
N GLY A 173 18.66 -19.76 17.15
CA GLY A 173 19.28 -21.04 16.81
C GLY A 173 18.34 -22.03 16.13
N LEU A 174 17.20 -21.55 15.59
CA LEU A 174 16.24 -22.38 14.85
C LEU A 174 16.77 -22.67 13.46
N ASP A 175 16.41 -23.83 12.93
CA ASP A 175 16.56 -24.15 11.52
C ASP A 175 15.31 -23.62 10.79
N TYR A 176 15.52 -22.59 9.94
CA TYR A 176 14.42 -21.89 9.28
C TYR A 176 14.79 -21.44 7.87
N THR A 177 13.76 -21.17 7.09
CA THR A 177 13.83 -20.45 5.81
C THR A 177 12.77 -19.37 5.78
N VAL A 178 13.06 -18.24 5.14
CA VAL A 178 12.07 -17.19 4.89
C VAL A 178 12.11 -16.77 3.43
N ASN A 179 10.93 -16.71 2.80
CA ASN A 179 10.75 -16.20 1.44
C ASN A 179 10.10 -14.83 1.53
N TRP A 180 10.78 -13.81 1.01
CA TRP A 180 10.33 -12.44 1.04
C TRP A 180 9.60 -12.04 -0.23
N SER A 181 8.53 -11.26 -0.09
CA SER A 181 7.79 -10.63 -1.19
C SER A 181 7.59 -9.15 -0.88
N HIS A 182 8.13 -8.28 -1.73
CA HIS A 182 8.05 -6.83 -1.58
C HIS A 182 7.03 -6.25 -2.56
N SER A 183 5.93 -5.68 -2.05
CA SER A 183 4.89 -5.07 -2.88
C SER A 183 5.24 -3.63 -3.26
N GLY A 184 5.90 -2.87 -2.39
CA GLY A 184 6.33 -1.51 -2.69
C GLY A 184 6.90 -0.77 -1.49
N ASP A 185 7.69 0.26 -1.79
CA ASP A 185 8.23 1.19 -0.80
C ASP A 185 7.15 2.20 -0.37
N PRO A 186 7.28 2.80 0.82
CA PRO A 186 6.42 3.91 1.20
C PRO A 186 6.72 5.12 0.33
N PHE A 187 5.71 5.96 0.09
CA PHE A 187 5.90 7.26 -0.53
C PHE A 187 5.09 8.33 0.19
N LEU A 188 5.54 9.57 0.07
CA LEU A 188 4.89 10.74 0.63
C LEU A 188 5.06 11.93 -0.31
N THR A 189 3.98 12.60 -0.63
CA THR A 189 3.97 13.87 -1.33
C THR A 189 4.02 15.00 -0.32
N GLU A 190 5.21 15.58 -0.12
CA GLU A 190 5.39 16.76 0.74
C GLU A 190 5.13 18.07 -0.01
N LYS A 191 5.39 18.11 -1.31
CA LYS A 191 5.10 19.27 -2.17
C LYS A 191 3.61 19.55 -2.20
N LYS A 192 3.24 20.82 -2.11
CA LYS A 192 1.89 21.22 -1.76
C LYS A 192 1.00 21.63 -2.93
N ASP A 193 1.56 21.88 -4.12
CA ASP A 193 0.78 22.45 -5.23
C ASP A 193 -0.38 21.56 -5.67
N LEU A 194 -0.12 20.28 -5.96
CA LEU A 194 -1.15 19.32 -6.35
C LEU A 194 -2.12 19.04 -5.20
N LEU A 195 -1.58 18.81 -3.99
CA LEU A 195 -2.37 18.55 -2.81
C LEU A 195 -3.27 19.74 -2.45
N ASN A 196 -2.73 20.97 -2.50
CA ASN A 196 -3.49 22.18 -2.26
C ASN A 196 -4.56 22.41 -3.32
N ALA A 197 -4.24 22.21 -4.60
CA ALA A 197 -5.22 22.34 -5.68
C ALA A 197 -6.39 21.37 -5.48
N CYS A 198 -6.12 20.13 -5.07
CA CYS A 198 -7.16 19.14 -4.76
C CYS A 198 -8.00 19.57 -3.56
N ALA A 199 -7.38 19.96 -2.44
CA ALA A 199 -8.09 20.34 -1.23
C ALA A 199 -8.95 21.60 -1.44
N ILE A 200 -8.45 22.60 -2.17
CA ILE A 200 -9.19 23.82 -2.52
C ILE A 200 -10.37 23.47 -3.44
N ALA A 201 -10.15 22.64 -4.47
CA ALA A 201 -11.21 22.23 -5.38
C ALA A 201 -12.34 21.49 -4.66
N ILE A 202 -12.01 20.59 -3.74
CA ILE A 202 -12.99 19.88 -2.90
C ILE A 202 -13.80 20.87 -2.07
N ASN A 203 -13.14 21.83 -1.42
CA ASN A 203 -13.83 22.80 -0.59
C ASN A 203 -14.75 23.73 -1.39
N GLU A 204 -14.29 24.21 -2.56
CA GLU A 204 -15.09 25.09 -3.43
C GLU A 204 -16.29 24.37 -4.05
N GLU A 205 -16.11 23.14 -4.52
CA GLU A 205 -17.17 22.43 -5.24
C GLU A 205 -18.15 21.69 -4.32
N LEU A 206 -17.67 21.21 -3.16
CA LEU A 206 -18.46 20.33 -2.28
C LEU A 206 -18.67 20.91 -0.88
N GLY A 207 -18.00 22.01 -0.49
CA GLY A 207 -18.06 22.56 0.86
C GLY A 207 -17.42 21.65 1.92
N VAL A 208 -16.56 20.72 1.53
CA VAL A 208 -15.93 19.72 2.42
C VAL A 208 -14.48 20.10 2.69
N THR A 209 -14.01 19.92 3.92
CA THR A 209 -12.59 19.97 4.26
C THR A 209 -12.04 18.57 4.28
N ALA A 210 -11.13 18.25 3.35
CA ALA A 210 -10.56 16.93 3.21
C ALA A 210 -9.56 16.61 4.34
N GLU A 211 -9.62 15.40 4.88
CA GLU A 211 -8.55 14.82 5.69
C GLU A 211 -7.41 14.38 4.77
N ILE A 212 -6.19 14.76 5.10
CA ILE A 212 -4.98 14.27 4.42
C ILE A 212 -4.50 13.02 5.15
N SER A 213 -4.32 11.92 4.43
CA SER A 213 -4.08 10.62 5.05
C SER A 213 -3.15 9.74 4.23
N THR A 214 -2.36 8.90 4.91
CA THR A 214 -1.51 7.86 4.33
C THR A 214 -2.03 6.45 4.60
N ASP A 215 -3.22 6.33 5.19
CA ASP A 215 -3.83 5.05 5.53
C ASP A 215 -4.25 4.23 4.31
N GLY A 216 -4.47 2.92 4.55
CA GLY A 216 -5.00 1.98 3.57
C GLY A 216 -3.96 1.06 2.97
N GLY A 217 -4.33 0.41 1.87
CA GLY A 217 -3.49 -0.51 1.10
C GLY A 217 -2.42 0.18 0.27
N THR A 218 -1.79 -0.55 -0.62
CA THR A 218 -0.90 0.00 -1.65
C THR A 218 -1.71 0.28 -2.91
N SER A 219 -1.19 1.13 -3.80
CA SER A 219 -1.76 1.44 -5.11
C SER A 219 -0.64 1.63 -6.14
N ASP A 220 -0.97 1.83 -7.38
CA ASP A 220 -0.01 2.15 -8.45
C ASP A 220 0.73 3.47 -8.22
N GLY A 221 0.25 4.32 -7.32
CA GLY A 221 0.95 5.52 -6.84
C GLY A 221 2.37 5.24 -6.36
N ARG A 222 2.64 4.07 -5.75
CA ARG A 222 3.98 3.62 -5.32
C ARG A 222 5.01 3.52 -6.45
N PHE A 223 4.55 3.26 -7.67
CA PHE A 223 5.44 3.22 -8.84
C PHE A 223 5.63 4.61 -9.44
N MET A 224 4.57 5.40 -9.52
CA MET A 224 4.62 6.77 -10.01
C MET A 224 5.50 7.67 -9.14
N ALA A 225 5.51 7.48 -7.82
CA ALA A 225 6.36 8.21 -6.89
C ALA A 225 7.88 8.03 -7.12
N LYS A 226 8.28 7.08 -7.98
CA LYS A 226 9.69 6.92 -8.39
C LYS A 226 10.11 7.89 -9.49
N ILE A 227 9.16 8.46 -10.23
CA ILE A 227 9.39 9.31 -11.40
C ILE A 227 8.65 10.64 -11.33
N CYS A 228 7.88 10.87 -10.26
CA CYS A 228 7.04 12.06 -10.10
C CYS A 228 7.08 12.49 -8.64
N ASP A 229 7.38 13.76 -8.39
CA ASP A 229 7.55 14.33 -7.05
C ASP A 229 6.25 14.56 -6.30
N GLN A 230 5.12 14.70 -7.01
CA GLN A 230 3.81 14.96 -6.43
C GLN A 230 2.81 13.91 -6.89
N VAL A 231 2.54 12.94 -6.02
CA VAL A 231 1.56 11.88 -6.26
C VAL A 231 0.50 11.95 -5.18
N ILE A 232 -0.76 12.10 -5.58
CA ILE A 232 -1.91 11.99 -4.67
C ILE A 232 -2.89 10.96 -5.22
N GLU A 233 -3.72 10.44 -4.32
CA GLU A 233 -4.84 9.61 -4.71
C GLU A 233 -6.14 10.29 -4.25
N PHE A 234 -7.05 10.42 -5.19
CA PHE A 234 -8.37 10.99 -4.94
C PHE A 234 -9.39 10.36 -5.90
N GLY A 235 -10.54 9.97 -5.36
CA GLY A 235 -11.62 9.39 -6.17
C GLY A 235 -12.88 9.11 -5.35
N LEU A 236 -13.50 7.98 -5.65
CA LEU A 236 -14.79 7.59 -5.10
C LEU A 236 -14.73 7.15 -3.62
N ILE A 237 -15.89 6.82 -3.07
CA ILE A 237 -16.03 6.25 -1.73
C ILE A 237 -15.60 4.79 -1.77
N ASN A 238 -14.83 4.36 -0.76
CA ASN A 238 -14.25 3.01 -0.69
C ASN A 238 -15.10 1.98 0.06
N GLU A 239 -16.31 2.32 0.47
CA GLU A 239 -17.15 1.46 1.32
C GLU A 239 -17.45 0.09 0.70
N SER A 240 -17.62 0.02 -0.63
CA SER A 240 -17.99 -1.21 -1.34
C SER A 240 -16.84 -1.90 -2.07
N ILE A 241 -15.59 -1.38 -2.01
CA ILE A 241 -14.46 -1.99 -2.71
C ILE A 241 -14.23 -3.44 -2.26
N HIS A 242 -13.90 -4.30 -3.22
CA HIS A 242 -13.68 -5.75 -3.04
C HIS A 242 -14.88 -6.50 -2.43
N LYS A 243 -16.07 -5.90 -2.40
CA LYS A 243 -17.29 -6.56 -1.93
C LYS A 243 -18.13 -7.08 -3.11
N ILE A 244 -18.93 -8.10 -2.85
CA ILE A 244 -19.99 -8.50 -3.79
C ILE A 244 -20.93 -7.30 -3.98
N ASN A 245 -21.29 -6.98 -5.25
CA ASN A 245 -22.05 -5.80 -5.63
C ASN A 245 -21.30 -4.48 -5.37
N GLU A 246 -20.02 -4.42 -5.63
CA GLU A 246 -19.26 -3.17 -5.65
C GLU A 246 -19.97 -2.14 -6.54
N HIS A 247 -20.18 -0.93 -6.01
CA HIS A 247 -20.98 0.09 -6.68
C HIS A 247 -20.61 1.50 -6.23
N THR A 248 -21.05 2.48 -7.02
CA THR A 248 -21.06 3.89 -6.66
C THR A 248 -22.35 4.54 -7.11
N THR A 249 -22.62 5.77 -6.67
CA THR A 249 -23.80 6.54 -7.09
C THR A 249 -23.48 7.46 -8.27
N ILE A 250 -24.50 7.82 -9.06
CA ILE A 250 -24.35 8.79 -10.15
C ILE A 250 -23.94 10.15 -9.59
N SER A 251 -24.52 10.58 -8.46
CA SER A 251 -24.15 11.84 -7.80
C SER A 251 -22.68 11.86 -7.38
N ALA A 252 -22.12 10.74 -6.91
CA ALA A 252 -20.71 10.64 -6.57
C ALA A 252 -19.81 10.82 -7.80
N LEU A 253 -20.20 10.28 -8.95
CA LEU A 253 -19.49 10.49 -10.22
C LEU A 253 -19.54 11.96 -10.65
N ASP A 254 -20.67 12.64 -10.48
CA ASP A 254 -20.82 14.06 -10.79
C ASP A 254 -19.94 14.91 -9.88
N ASP A 255 -19.92 14.63 -8.58
CA ASP A 255 -19.13 15.37 -7.60
C ASP A 255 -17.62 15.20 -7.83
N VAL A 256 -17.13 13.97 -8.04
CA VAL A 256 -15.72 13.74 -8.40
C VAL A 256 -15.36 14.43 -9.72
N THR A 257 -16.30 14.45 -10.69
CA THR A 257 -16.09 15.14 -11.98
C THR A 257 -15.89 16.65 -11.79
N LYS A 258 -16.71 17.32 -10.96
CA LYS A 258 -16.58 18.75 -10.64
C LYS A 258 -15.23 19.05 -10.00
N VAL A 259 -14.83 18.26 -9.00
CA VAL A 259 -13.54 18.42 -8.33
C VAL A 259 -12.38 18.31 -9.31
N TYR A 260 -12.37 17.29 -10.18
CA TYR A 260 -11.30 17.15 -11.18
C TYR A 260 -11.27 18.32 -12.19
N ILE A 261 -12.42 18.84 -12.62
CA ILE A 261 -12.46 20.02 -13.49
C ILE A 261 -11.88 21.24 -12.78
N SER A 262 -12.26 21.47 -11.52
CA SER A 262 -11.75 22.57 -10.69
C SER A 262 -10.23 22.45 -10.47
N MET A 263 -9.73 21.24 -10.19
CA MET A 263 -8.28 20.98 -10.09
C MET A 263 -7.54 21.31 -11.39
N LEU A 264 -8.05 20.83 -12.54
CA LEU A 264 -7.43 21.10 -13.85
C LEU A 264 -7.41 22.60 -14.14
N ASN A 265 -8.47 23.35 -13.83
CA ASN A 265 -8.48 24.81 -13.97
C ASN A 265 -7.42 25.48 -13.08
N LYS A 266 -7.22 25.04 -11.84
CA LYS A 266 -6.23 25.63 -10.93
C LYS A 266 -4.79 25.34 -11.36
N LEU A 267 -4.56 24.17 -11.96
CA LEU A 267 -3.20 23.73 -12.30
C LEU A 267 -2.79 24.07 -13.72
N LEU A 268 -3.72 24.10 -14.68
CA LEU A 268 -3.41 24.13 -16.11
C LEU A 268 -4.09 25.25 -16.90
N ALA A 269 -5.10 25.95 -16.37
CA ALA A 269 -5.67 27.10 -17.06
C ALA A 269 -4.73 28.31 -17.04
N LYS A 270 -4.72 29.08 -18.18
CA LYS A 270 -3.98 30.36 -18.27
C LYS A 270 -4.78 31.49 -17.70
#